data_566de3d4304cff718bc9d23c2dc14390
#
_entry.id   566de3d4304cff718bc9d23c2dc14390
#
_cell.length_a   1.000
_cell.length_b   1.000
_cell.length_c   1.000
_cell.angle_alpha   90.00
_cell.angle_beta   90.00
_cell.angle_gamma   90.00
#
_symmetry.space_group_name_H-M   'P 1'
#
loop_
_entity.id
_entity.type
_entity.pdbx_description
1 polymer ?
#
loop_
_entity_poly.entity_id
_entity_poly.type
_entity_poly.pdbx_seq_one_letter_code
_entity_poly.pdbx_strand_id
1 'polypeptide(L)'
;GKRGAEIVGWAADIYKKLNVSAEKLEEAKEQLKAEAEEFYKDYDAATDQKILVEMLRLYNQNLTPDWIPEEVQLANRKKGIEAYVQTLFSKSILADQENTMKLIAQATPDTYKKLEKDPAYRLSLSMNTFYAQNIFPELAKIEKEITRLNQIWLAGLMEMQPDKTFYADANSTL
;
A
#
# COMPACT_ATOMS: atom_id res chain seq x y z
N GLY A 1 3.07 0.62 -12.18
CA GLY A 1 4.19 1.25 -11.48
C GLY A 1 3.82 1.53 -10.04
N LYS A 2 4.72 1.27 -9.11
CA LYS A 2 4.53 1.58 -7.68
C LYS A 2 4.30 3.09 -7.54
N ARG A 3 3.12 3.49 -7.07
CA ARG A 3 2.77 4.90 -6.85
C ARG A 3 2.81 5.15 -5.36
N GLY A 4 3.84 5.85 -4.88
CA GLY A 4 3.97 6.22 -3.47
C GLY A 4 5.38 6.03 -2.93
N ALA A 5 5.55 6.26 -1.63
CA ALA A 5 6.79 5.96 -0.94
C ALA A 5 7.03 4.43 -0.94
N GLU A 6 8.13 4.01 -1.51
CA GLU A 6 8.40 2.60 -1.77
C GLU A 6 8.58 1.79 -0.49
N ILE A 7 9.24 2.38 0.52
CA ILE A 7 9.46 1.72 1.82
C ILE A 7 8.14 1.33 2.51
N VAL A 8 7.08 2.11 2.35
CA VAL A 8 5.77 1.84 2.97
C VAL A 8 5.12 0.60 2.35
N GLY A 9 5.18 0.49 1.02
CA GLY A 9 4.72 -0.69 0.30
C GLY A 9 5.56 -1.92 0.62
N TRP A 10 6.88 -1.77 0.59
CA TRP A 10 7.84 -2.83 0.90
C TRP A 10 7.64 -3.42 2.31
N ALA A 11 7.37 -2.57 3.29
CA ALA A 11 7.09 -3.01 4.66
C ALA A 11 5.85 -3.93 4.75
N ALA A 12 4.78 -3.60 4.02
CA ALA A 12 3.58 -4.45 3.96
C ALA A 12 3.86 -5.80 3.28
N ASP A 13 4.62 -5.79 2.19
CA ASP A 13 4.95 -6.99 1.43
C ASP A 13 5.80 -7.97 2.26
N ILE A 14 6.85 -7.49 2.93
CA ILE A 14 7.69 -8.31 3.82
C ILE A 14 6.87 -8.88 4.98
N TYR A 15 6.06 -8.04 5.63
CA TYR A 15 5.22 -8.51 6.74
C TYR A 15 4.30 -9.64 6.30
N LYS A 16 3.58 -9.45 5.20
CA LYS A 16 2.66 -10.46 4.66
C LYS A 16 3.34 -11.78 4.35
N LYS A 17 4.56 -11.73 3.80
CA LYS A 17 5.32 -12.94 3.43
C LYS A 17 5.97 -13.64 4.61
N LEU A 18 6.37 -12.89 5.65
CA LEU A 18 6.91 -13.49 6.88
C LEU A 18 5.82 -13.96 7.84
N ASN A 19 4.58 -13.50 7.69
CA ASN A 19 3.44 -13.95 8.49
C ASN A 19 2.83 -15.22 7.88
N VAL A 20 3.60 -16.28 7.84
CA VAL A 20 3.22 -17.60 7.28
C VAL A 20 3.51 -18.70 8.30
N SER A 21 3.00 -19.91 8.05
CA SER A 21 3.30 -21.08 8.88
C SER A 21 4.79 -21.46 8.80
N ALA A 22 5.28 -22.12 9.84
CA ALA A 22 6.69 -22.55 9.89
C ALA A 22 7.11 -23.39 8.67
N GLU A 23 6.20 -24.20 8.13
CA GLU A 23 6.44 -25.06 6.96
C GLU A 23 6.70 -24.26 5.68
N LYS A 24 6.10 -23.06 5.55
CA LYS A 24 6.25 -22.18 4.39
C LYS A 24 7.34 -21.13 4.55
N LEU A 25 7.94 -21.04 5.74
CA LEU A 25 8.88 -19.97 6.06
C LEU A 25 10.13 -20.00 5.18
N GLU A 26 10.71 -21.16 4.94
CA GLU A 26 11.94 -21.27 4.12
C GLU A 26 11.68 -20.86 2.67
N GLU A 27 10.55 -21.28 2.09
CA GLU A 27 10.14 -20.84 0.76
C GLU A 27 9.94 -19.31 0.72
N ALA A 28 9.26 -18.75 1.73
CA ALA A 28 9.05 -17.31 1.86
C ALA A 28 10.37 -16.54 1.98
N LYS A 29 11.36 -17.06 2.70
CA LYS A 29 12.70 -16.45 2.83
C LYS A 29 13.43 -16.40 1.50
N GLU A 30 13.42 -17.48 0.73
CA GLU A 30 14.07 -17.52 -0.60
C GLU A 30 13.42 -16.52 -1.57
N GLN A 31 12.09 -16.45 -1.59
CA GLN A 31 11.37 -15.48 -2.40
C GLN A 31 11.68 -14.04 -1.97
N LEU A 32 11.63 -13.76 -0.67
CA LEU A 32 11.92 -12.44 -0.13
C LEU A 32 13.35 -11.99 -0.38
N LYS A 33 14.32 -12.91 -0.35
CA LYS A 33 15.72 -12.60 -0.65
C LYS A 33 15.87 -12.07 -2.07
N ALA A 34 15.30 -12.78 -3.06
CA ALA A 34 15.36 -12.36 -4.45
C ALA A 34 14.63 -11.01 -4.68
N GLU A 35 13.47 -10.82 -4.05
CA GLU A 35 12.72 -9.57 -4.13
C GLU A 35 13.44 -8.41 -3.44
N ALA A 36 14.12 -8.65 -2.32
CA ALA A 36 14.92 -7.64 -1.64
C ALA A 36 16.13 -7.21 -2.50
N GLU A 37 16.84 -8.16 -3.12
CA GLU A 37 17.91 -7.85 -4.05
C GLU A 37 17.44 -6.98 -5.21
N GLU A 38 16.27 -7.28 -5.79
CA GLU A 38 15.70 -6.48 -6.88
C GLU A 38 15.18 -5.11 -6.38
N PHE A 39 14.55 -5.07 -5.20
CA PHE A 39 14.06 -3.83 -4.61
C PHE A 39 15.19 -2.83 -4.36
N TYR A 40 16.27 -3.28 -3.69
CA TYR A 40 17.39 -2.40 -3.31
C TYR A 40 18.32 -2.05 -4.47
N LYS A 41 18.23 -2.72 -5.60
CA LYS A 41 19.03 -2.42 -6.78
C LYS A 41 18.88 -0.97 -7.27
N ASP A 42 17.62 -0.49 -7.27
CA ASP A 42 17.27 0.84 -7.74
C ASP A 42 16.69 1.75 -6.64
N TYR A 43 16.64 1.25 -5.39
CA TYR A 43 16.08 1.99 -4.26
C TYR A 43 17.02 3.07 -3.75
N ASP A 44 16.53 4.31 -3.72
CA ASP A 44 17.20 5.44 -3.10
C ASP A 44 16.41 5.99 -1.91
N ALA A 45 16.89 5.69 -0.70
CA ALA A 45 16.22 6.08 0.53
C ALA A 45 16.08 7.61 0.69
N ALA A 46 17.02 8.39 0.16
CA ALA A 46 16.98 9.86 0.26
C ALA A 46 15.86 10.44 -0.63
N THR A 47 15.67 9.87 -1.81
CA THR A 47 14.57 10.23 -2.73
C THR A 47 13.23 9.78 -2.16
N ASP A 48 13.13 8.53 -1.67
CA ASP A 48 11.90 7.99 -1.10
C ASP A 48 11.45 8.77 0.14
N GLN A 49 12.41 9.21 0.99
CA GLN A 49 12.14 10.09 2.12
C GLN A 49 11.48 11.41 1.70
N LYS A 50 11.98 12.06 0.63
CA LYS A 50 11.41 13.30 0.10
C LYS A 50 10.00 13.07 -0.45
N ILE A 51 9.81 11.98 -1.18
CA ILE A 51 8.50 11.58 -1.71
C ILE A 51 7.51 11.39 -0.56
N LEU A 52 7.89 10.68 0.50
CA LEU A 52 7.02 10.46 1.64
C LEU A 52 6.63 11.76 2.34
N VAL A 53 7.58 12.69 2.53
CA VAL A 53 7.28 14.02 3.10
C VAL A 53 6.21 14.75 2.29
N GLU A 54 6.38 14.82 0.97
CA GLU A 54 5.41 15.53 0.11
C GLU A 54 4.05 14.83 0.07
N MET A 55 4.02 13.51 0.05
CA MET A 55 2.76 12.76 0.11
C MET A 55 2.00 13.03 1.41
N LEU A 56 2.67 13.00 2.56
CA LEU A 56 2.03 13.29 3.85
C LEU A 56 1.56 14.74 3.95
N ARG A 57 2.30 15.68 3.36
CA ARG A 57 1.86 17.09 3.24
C ARG A 57 0.57 17.21 2.43
N LEU A 58 0.50 16.55 1.27
CA LEU A 58 -0.69 16.54 0.42
C LEU A 58 -1.90 15.95 1.16
N TYR A 59 -1.72 14.88 1.94
CA TYR A 59 -2.77 14.33 2.80
C TYR A 59 -3.31 15.40 3.75
N ASN A 60 -2.43 16.08 4.48
CA ASN A 60 -2.83 17.08 5.48
C ASN A 60 -3.42 18.35 4.87
N GLN A 61 -3.04 18.71 3.64
CA GLN A 61 -3.54 19.91 2.96
C GLN A 61 -4.89 19.71 2.30
N ASN A 62 -5.17 18.52 1.81
CA ASN A 62 -6.32 18.26 0.95
C ASN A 62 -7.44 17.44 1.61
N LEU A 63 -7.19 16.84 2.78
CA LEU A 63 -8.17 16.03 3.48
C LEU A 63 -8.53 16.64 4.83
N THR A 64 -9.78 16.48 5.23
CA THR A 64 -10.21 16.83 6.59
C THR A 64 -9.66 15.80 7.59
N PRO A 65 -9.49 16.16 8.89
CA PRO A 65 -8.92 15.27 9.89
C PRO A 65 -9.56 13.88 9.96
N ASP A 66 -10.87 13.80 9.73
CA ASP A 66 -11.62 12.52 9.75
C ASP A 66 -11.24 11.59 8.58
N TRP A 67 -10.62 12.13 7.53
CA TRP A 67 -10.15 11.40 6.35
C TRP A 67 -8.64 11.19 6.32
N ILE A 68 -7.97 11.43 7.45
CA ILE A 68 -6.52 11.24 7.57
C ILE A 68 -6.23 10.06 8.50
N PRO A 69 -5.45 9.04 8.07
CA PRO A 69 -5.05 7.91 8.91
C PRO A 69 -4.34 8.37 10.19
N GLU A 70 -4.49 7.62 11.27
CA GLU A 70 -3.99 7.99 12.61
C GLU A 70 -2.47 8.29 12.63
N GLU A 71 -1.65 7.43 12.03
CA GLU A 71 -0.19 7.63 11.98
C GLU A 71 0.19 8.91 11.20
N VAL A 72 -0.59 9.27 10.17
CA VAL A 72 -0.40 10.53 9.43
C VAL A 72 -0.79 11.74 10.29
N GLN A 73 -1.88 11.65 11.06
CA GLN A 73 -2.23 12.69 12.04
C GLN A 73 -1.14 12.86 13.11
N LEU A 74 -0.57 11.76 13.61
CA LEU A 74 0.52 11.79 14.58
C LEU A 74 1.78 12.44 14.01
N ALA A 75 2.08 12.23 12.73
CA ALA A 75 3.19 12.89 12.04
C ALA A 75 3.08 14.42 12.10
N ASN A 76 1.87 14.93 11.92
CA ASN A 76 1.62 16.37 11.92
C ASN A 76 1.65 16.98 13.34
N ARG A 77 1.21 16.23 14.37
CA ARG A 77 1.05 16.77 15.73
C ARG A 77 2.35 16.91 16.54
N LYS A 78 3.37 16.06 16.32
CA LYS A 78 4.55 15.99 17.20
C LYS A 78 5.60 17.04 16.87
N LYS A 79 6.40 16.82 15.86
CA LYS A 79 7.51 17.71 15.47
C LYS A 79 7.41 18.13 14.00
N GLY A 80 6.30 17.85 13.37
CA GLY A 80 6.08 18.06 11.94
C GLY A 80 6.43 16.83 11.10
N ILE A 81 5.96 16.87 9.87
CA ILE A 81 6.04 15.75 8.92
C ILE A 81 7.49 15.37 8.63
N GLU A 82 8.38 16.35 8.43
CA GLU A 82 9.79 16.11 8.13
C GLU A 82 10.48 15.33 9.24
N ALA A 83 10.30 15.75 10.49
CA ALA A 83 10.91 15.08 11.65
C ALA A 83 10.33 13.67 11.86
N TYR A 84 9.05 13.49 11.57
CA TYR A 84 8.42 12.17 11.60
C TYR A 84 9.04 11.24 10.55
N VAL A 85 9.13 11.68 9.30
CA VAL A 85 9.69 10.90 8.20
C VAL A 85 11.17 10.60 8.43
N GLN A 86 11.96 11.60 8.87
CA GLN A 86 13.36 11.38 9.24
C GLN A 86 13.49 10.30 10.32
N THR A 87 12.63 10.34 11.35
CA THR A 87 12.61 9.32 12.40
C THR A 87 12.22 7.95 11.86
N LEU A 88 11.25 7.88 10.95
CA LEU A 88 10.81 6.66 10.29
C LEU A 88 11.98 6.00 9.57
N PHE A 89 12.66 6.72 8.69
CA PHE A 89 13.80 6.18 7.92
C PHE A 89 15.00 5.82 8.79
N SER A 90 15.27 6.58 9.85
CA SER A 90 16.38 6.28 10.77
C SER A 90 16.15 5.06 11.67
N LYS A 91 14.89 4.68 11.89
CA LYS A 91 14.50 3.59 12.81
C LYS A 91 13.97 2.36 12.10
N SER A 92 13.52 2.48 10.86
CA SER A 92 13.06 1.32 10.10
C SER A 92 14.22 0.41 9.74
N ILE A 93 14.08 -0.87 10.04
CA ILE A 93 15.01 -1.93 9.60
C ILE A 93 15.04 -1.97 8.07
N LEU A 94 13.93 -1.63 7.43
CA LEU A 94 13.70 -1.75 6.00
C LEU A 94 14.27 -0.58 5.18
N ALA A 95 14.81 0.45 5.82
CA ALA A 95 15.50 1.55 5.13
C ALA A 95 16.91 1.17 4.66
N ASP A 96 17.45 0.05 5.15
CA ASP A 96 18.79 -0.42 4.88
C ASP A 96 18.78 -1.85 4.36
N GLN A 97 19.47 -2.07 3.23
CA GLN A 97 19.54 -3.38 2.58
C GLN A 97 20.16 -4.46 3.47
N GLU A 98 21.30 -4.17 4.10
CA GLU A 98 22.01 -5.15 4.91
C GLU A 98 21.16 -5.62 6.10
N ASN A 99 20.51 -4.68 6.78
CA ASN A 99 19.64 -4.98 7.91
C ASN A 99 18.40 -5.79 7.46
N THR A 100 17.83 -5.47 6.32
CA THR A 100 16.70 -6.23 5.75
C THR A 100 17.12 -7.65 5.36
N MET A 101 18.26 -7.81 4.70
CA MET A 101 18.77 -9.13 4.32
C MET A 101 19.09 -9.99 5.55
N LYS A 102 19.65 -9.40 6.61
CA LYS A 102 19.85 -10.08 7.90
C LYS A 102 18.54 -10.51 8.54
N LEU A 103 17.53 -9.62 8.53
CA LEU A 103 16.20 -9.94 9.04
C LEU A 103 15.59 -11.16 8.31
N ILE A 104 15.67 -11.18 6.99
CA ILE A 104 15.14 -12.27 6.15
C ILE A 104 15.91 -13.56 6.43
N ALA A 105 17.24 -13.52 6.41
CA ALA A 105 18.08 -14.70 6.61
C ALA A 105 17.88 -15.35 7.99
N GLN A 106 17.68 -14.54 9.03
CA GLN A 106 17.47 -14.98 10.42
C GLN A 106 15.99 -15.13 10.78
N ALA A 107 15.09 -15.06 9.81
CA ALA A 107 13.66 -15.09 10.08
C ALA A 107 13.22 -16.41 10.72
N THR A 108 12.41 -16.28 11.75
CA THR A 108 11.70 -17.34 12.47
C THR A 108 10.20 -17.13 12.30
N PRO A 109 9.34 -18.10 12.66
CA PRO A 109 7.88 -17.93 12.58
C PRO A 109 7.33 -16.70 13.33
N ASP A 110 8.11 -16.15 14.27
CA ASP A 110 7.73 -14.97 15.06
C ASP A 110 8.36 -13.66 14.55
N THR A 111 9.14 -13.70 13.49
CA THR A 111 9.88 -12.52 13.00
C THR A 111 8.94 -11.40 12.55
N TYR A 112 7.76 -11.71 12.00
CA TYR A 112 6.76 -10.72 11.63
C TYR A 112 6.35 -9.81 12.80
N LYS A 113 6.37 -10.30 14.05
CA LYS A 113 6.09 -9.52 15.27
C LYS A 113 7.10 -8.39 15.50
N LYS A 114 8.33 -8.51 15.00
CA LYS A 114 9.31 -7.42 15.04
C LYS A 114 8.92 -6.30 14.08
N LEU A 115 8.37 -6.67 12.93
CA LEU A 115 7.90 -5.70 11.92
C LEU A 115 6.69 -4.90 12.40
N GLU A 116 5.85 -5.45 13.28
CA GLU A 116 4.73 -4.71 13.89
C GLU A 116 5.18 -3.45 14.64
N LYS A 117 6.44 -3.41 15.07
CA LYS A 117 7.06 -2.25 15.74
C LYS A 117 7.83 -1.34 14.78
N ASP A 118 8.06 -1.80 13.56
CA ASP A 118 8.76 -1.02 12.53
C ASP A 118 7.90 0.18 12.09
N PRO A 119 8.46 1.40 12.11
CA PRO A 119 7.67 2.60 11.80
C PRO A 119 7.16 2.65 10.35
N ALA A 120 7.88 2.07 9.38
CA ALA A 120 7.40 1.99 8.00
C ALA A 120 6.19 1.05 7.89
N TYR A 121 6.23 -0.10 8.58
CA TYR A 121 5.09 -1.01 8.63
C TYR A 121 3.89 -0.40 9.36
N ARG A 122 4.10 0.29 10.48
CA ARG A 122 3.01 0.95 11.22
C ARG A 122 2.29 2.00 10.37
N LEU A 123 3.04 2.80 9.61
CA LEU A 123 2.45 3.74 8.66
C LEU A 123 1.65 3.00 7.58
N SER A 124 2.22 1.96 6.99
CA SER A 124 1.54 1.11 6.00
C SER A 124 0.26 0.50 6.55
N LEU A 125 0.31 -0.08 7.75
CA LEU A 125 -0.84 -0.68 8.41
C LEU A 125 -1.95 0.35 8.65
N SER A 126 -1.60 1.54 9.17
CA SER A 126 -2.55 2.62 9.41
C SER A 126 -3.24 3.08 8.14
N MET A 127 -2.49 3.26 7.05
CA MET A 127 -3.05 3.66 5.75
C MET A 127 -3.96 2.58 5.16
N ASN A 128 -3.53 1.32 5.16
CA ASN A 128 -4.30 0.20 4.63
C ASN A 128 -5.58 -0.07 5.44
N THR A 129 -5.49 0.01 6.76
CA THR A 129 -6.65 -0.15 7.65
C THR A 129 -7.67 0.96 7.39
N PHE A 130 -7.20 2.19 7.32
CA PHE A 130 -8.06 3.34 7.03
C PHE A 130 -8.75 3.19 5.67
N TYR A 131 -8.01 2.81 4.63
CA TYR A 131 -8.56 2.56 3.30
C TYR A 131 -9.64 1.48 3.33
N ALA A 132 -9.36 0.34 3.96
CA ALA A 132 -10.29 -0.78 4.03
C ALA A 132 -11.57 -0.46 4.81
N GLN A 133 -11.47 0.36 5.85
CA GLN A 133 -12.61 0.68 6.72
C GLN A 133 -13.46 1.86 6.21
N ASN A 134 -12.84 2.85 5.57
CA ASN A 134 -13.50 4.11 5.26
C ASN A 134 -13.66 4.36 3.76
N ILE A 135 -12.68 3.98 2.95
CA ILE A 135 -12.66 4.31 1.51
C ILE A 135 -13.26 3.18 0.69
N PHE A 136 -12.78 1.96 0.88
CA PHE A 136 -13.22 0.81 0.08
C PHE A 136 -14.74 0.56 0.11
N PRO A 137 -15.46 0.63 1.25
CA PRO A 137 -16.90 0.44 1.29
C PRO A 137 -17.68 1.50 0.48
N GLU A 138 -17.20 2.75 0.49
CA GLU A 138 -17.84 3.82 -0.28
C GLU A 138 -17.59 3.66 -1.78
N LEU A 139 -16.35 3.31 -2.17
CA LEU A 139 -16.05 3.00 -3.56
C LEU A 139 -16.90 1.84 -4.09
N ALA A 140 -17.06 0.77 -3.32
CA ALA A 140 -17.86 -0.38 -3.70
C ALA A 140 -19.34 -0.02 -3.94
N LYS A 141 -19.91 0.92 -3.15
CA LYS A 141 -21.26 1.44 -3.38
C LYS A 141 -21.35 2.22 -4.70
N ILE A 142 -20.36 3.08 -4.95
CA ILE A 142 -20.29 3.90 -6.17
C ILE A 142 -20.15 2.99 -7.41
N GLU A 143 -19.25 2.01 -7.37
CA GLU A 143 -19.05 1.06 -8.47
C GLU A 143 -20.31 0.25 -8.78
N LYS A 144 -21.04 -0.18 -7.74
CA LYS A 144 -22.33 -0.87 -7.90
C LYS A 144 -23.37 0.04 -8.59
N GLU A 145 -23.43 1.31 -8.22
CA GLU A 145 -24.36 2.25 -8.82
C GLU A 145 -23.97 2.58 -10.27
N ILE A 146 -22.68 2.76 -10.56
CA ILE A 146 -22.19 2.95 -11.94
C ILE A 146 -22.55 1.73 -12.79
N THR A 147 -22.36 0.51 -12.29
CA THR A 147 -22.72 -0.71 -13.00
C THR A 147 -24.21 -0.75 -13.30
N ARG A 148 -25.07 -0.42 -12.32
CA ARG A 148 -26.52 -0.34 -12.50
C ARG A 148 -26.92 0.69 -13.56
N LEU A 149 -26.33 1.88 -13.52
CA LEU A 149 -26.59 2.94 -14.49
C LEU A 149 -26.16 2.56 -15.90
N ASN A 150 -24.99 1.93 -16.03
CA ASN A 150 -24.52 1.43 -17.33
C ASN A 150 -25.44 0.37 -17.91
N GLN A 151 -26.00 -0.53 -17.08
CA GLN A 151 -26.99 -1.52 -17.54
C GLN A 151 -28.27 -0.86 -18.04
N ILE A 152 -28.80 0.15 -17.32
CA ILE A 152 -29.98 0.90 -17.75
C ILE A 152 -29.71 1.66 -19.05
N TRP A 153 -28.55 2.31 -19.13
CA TRP A 153 -28.16 3.04 -20.34
C TRP A 153 -28.04 2.13 -21.56
N LEU A 154 -27.40 0.96 -21.38
CA LEU A 154 -27.28 -0.03 -22.45
C LEU A 154 -28.65 -0.57 -22.88
N ALA A 155 -29.55 -0.88 -21.93
CA ALA A 155 -30.90 -1.32 -22.24
C ALA A 155 -31.64 -0.27 -23.05
N GLY A 156 -31.58 1.02 -22.66
CA GLY A 156 -32.15 2.11 -23.42
C GLY A 156 -31.60 2.24 -24.85
N LEU A 157 -30.27 2.08 -25.02
CA LEU A 157 -29.67 2.07 -26.34
C LEU A 157 -30.16 0.91 -27.21
N MET A 158 -30.31 -0.28 -26.63
CA MET A 158 -30.85 -1.45 -27.35
C MET A 158 -32.30 -1.23 -27.78
N GLU A 159 -33.15 -0.60 -26.96
CA GLU A 159 -34.50 -0.24 -27.31
C GLU A 159 -34.56 0.83 -28.42
N MET A 160 -33.67 1.83 -28.38
CA MET A 160 -33.58 2.88 -29.39
C MET A 160 -33.03 2.43 -30.73
N GLN A 161 -32.19 1.38 -30.75
CA GLN A 161 -31.52 0.86 -31.92
C GLN A 161 -31.67 -0.66 -32.05
N PRO A 162 -32.90 -1.16 -32.28
CA PRO A 162 -33.20 -2.59 -32.25
C PRO A 162 -32.47 -3.40 -33.33
N ASP A 163 -32.12 -2.74 -34.44
CA ASP A 163 -31.41 -3.38 -35.57
C ASP A 163 -29.91 -3.43 -35.39
N LYS A 164 -29.36 -2.82 -34.31
CA LYS A 164 -27.93 -2.77 -34.06
C LYS A 164 -27.50 -3.87 -33.09
N THR A 165 -26.48 -4.62 -33.48
CA THR A 165 -25.86 -5.60 -32.59
C THR A 165 -24.84 -4.90 -31.70
N PHE A 166 -25.02 -5.01 -30.37
CA PHE A 166 -24.07 -4.54 -29.37
C PHE A 166 -23.21 -5.72 -28.93
N TYR A 167 -21.92 -5.67 -29.23
CA TYR A 167 -20.97 -6.67 -28.80
C TYR A 167 -20.41 -6.32 -27.42
N ALA A 168 -20.16 -7.35 -26.59
CA ALA A 168 -19.39 -7.17 -25.39
C ALA A 168 -17.99 -6.65 -25.73
N ASP A 169 -17.55 -5.58 -25.06
CA ASP A 169 -16.20 -5.07 -25.25
C ASP A 169 -15.18 -6.07 -24.71
N ALA A 170 -14.43 -6.69 -25.63
CA ALA A 170 -13.40 -7.67 -25.28
C ALA A 170 -12.23 -7.06 -24.48
N ASN A 171 -12.10 -5.73 -24.43
CA ASN A 171 -11.07 -5.03 -23.68
C ASN A 171 -11.43 -4.82 -22.19
N SER A 172 -12.67 -5.12 -21.78
CA SER A 172 -13.10 -5.03 -20.37
C SER A 172 -12.99 -6.34 -19.60
N THR A 173 -12.41 -7.37 -20.19
CA THR A 173 -12.17 -8.69 -19.57
C THR A 173 -10.70 -8.89 -19.20
N LEU A 174 -10.12 -7.95 -18.48
CA LEU A 174 -8.81 -8.12 -17.83
C LEU A 174 -8.94 -7.92 -16.34
#